data_078d93e85840631dcbbfbe28b23cc3b4
#
_entry.id   078d93e85840631dcbbfbe28b23cc3b4
#
_cell.length_a   1.000
_cell.length_b   1.000
_cell.length_c   1.000
_cell.angle_alpha   90.00
_cell.angle_beta   90.00
_cell.angle_gamma   90.00
#
_symmetry.space_group_name_H-M   'P 1'
#
loop_
_entity.id
_entity.type
_entity.pdbx_description
1 polymer ?
#
loop_
_entity_poly.entity_id
_entity_poly.type
_entity_poly.pdbx_seq_one_letter_code
_entity_poly.pdbx_strand_id
1 'polypeptide(L)'
;MTPTDIEREFAARQPWVTKFVIEGRAYGGHFDALQDERLTQFWQCFPAAQTILELGSLEGGHTIGLAQHAGVRRVVGIEARPENLARAALAKKLLAANNVEFAEANLETTDLASYGKFDALFCSGLLYHLPEPWTLVQQFPRVSPNLFLWTHYAADATADTLVNGYRGIWYQEGGMADPLSGVSAKSFWPTLGSLLALLHENGYRTVHILDNQTQHPHGPAVTLAAAM
;
A
#
# COMPACT_ATOMS: atom_id res chain seq x y z
N MET A 1 7.96 19.66 -20.07
CA MET A 1 8.28 20.74 -19.10
C MET A 1 9.77 20.91 -19.07
N THR A 2 10.29 22.16 -18.86
CA THR A 2 11.74 22.35 -18.65
C THR A 2 12.17 21.78 -17.29
N PRO A 3 13.46 21.43 -17.09
CA PRO A 3 13.96 21.03 -15.77
C PRO A 3 13.63 22.02 -14.65
N THR A 4 13.74 23.32 -14.92
CA THR A 4 13.40 24.39 -13.96
C THR A 4 11.90 24.40 -13.62
N ASP A 5 11.02 24.11 -14.60
CA ASP A 5 9.59 23.97 -14.33
C ASP A 5 9.30 22.78 -13.43
N ILE A 6 9.98 21.65 -13.65
CA ILE A 6 9.84 20.44 -12.82
C ILE A 6 10.30 20.74 -11.38
N GLU A 7 11.46 21.36 -11.20
CA GLU A 7 11.97 21.77 -9.88
C GLU A 7 10.96 22.65 -9.13
N ARG A 8 10.37 23.64 -9.81
CA ARG A 8 9.35 24.51 -9.22
C ARG A 8 8.09 23.74 -8.79
N GLU A 9 7.61 22.81 -9.63
CA GLU A 9 6.43 21.97 -9.32
C GLU A 9 6.67 21.06 -8.11
N PHE A 10 7.87 20.45 -8.00
CA PHE A 10 8.24 19.66 -6.84
C PHE A 10 8.40 20.51 -5.58
N ALA A 11 9.03 21.67 -5.69
CA ALA A 11 9.21 22.60 -4.56
C ALA A 11 7.87 23.11 -4.01
N ALA A 12 6.90 23.37 -4.90
CA ALA A 12 5.57 23.85 -4.51
C ALA A 12 4.72 22.82 -3.77
N ARG A 13 5.12 21.53 -3.78
CA ARG A 13 4.36 20.41 -3.17
C ARG A 13 5.14 19.69 -2.05
N GLN A 14 6.12 20.37 -1.46
CA GLN A 14 6.85 19.82 -0.30
C GLN A 14 5.92 19.60 0.92
N PRO A 15 6.24 18.64 1.80
CA PRO A 15 7.33 17.65 1.71
C PRO A 15 6.99 16.46 0.81
N TRP A 16 8.00 15.79 0.26
CA TRP A 16 7.88 14.54 -0.48
C TRP A 16 8.55 13.39 0.29
N VAL A 17 7.94 12.22 0.25
CA VAL A 17 8.52 10.96 0.75
C VAL A 17 9.19 10.22 -0.40
N THR A 18 8.48 10.11 -1.53
CA THR A 18 8.91 9.33 -2.70
C THR A 18 9.92 10.10 -3.54
N LYS A 19 10.97 9.40 -3.94
CA LYS A 19 11.94 9.85 -4.95
C LYS A 19 11.44 9.45 -6.34
N PHE A 20 11.47 10.39 -7.26
CA PHE A 20 11.18 10.16 -8.68
C PHE A 20 12.40 10.55 -9.52
N VAL A 21 12.76 9.70 -10.50
CA VAL A 21 13.81 10.01 -11.47
C VAL A 21 13.16 10.38 -12.79
N ILE A 22 13.36 11.62 -13.24
CA ILE A 22 12.76 12.19 -14.45
C ILE A 22 13.91 12.69 -15.33
N GLU A 23 14.02 12.16 -16.54
CA GLU A 23 15.12 12.52 -17.49
C GLU A 23 16.51 12.44 -16.84
N GLY A 24 16.73 11.41 -15.99
CA GLY A 24 18.00 11.16 -15.32
C GLY A 24 18.28 12.03 -14.09
N ARG A 25 17.36 12.90 -13.66
CA ARG A 25 17.46 13.70 -12.45
C ARG A 25 16.50 13.21 -11.37
N ALA A 26 16.98 13.19 -10.13
CA ALA A 26 16.17 12.85 -8.97
C ALA A 26 15.41 14.06 -8.44
N TYR A 27 14.13 13.87 -8.13
CA TYR A 27 13.23 14.86 -7.54
C TYR A 27 12.44 14.21 -6.40
N GLY A 28 11.94 15.04 -5.49
CA GLY A 28 11.08 14.60 -4.39
C GLY A 28 11.85 14.21 -3.14
N GLY A 29 11.48 13.09 -2.53
CA GLY A 29 12.00 12.58 -1.26
C GLY A 29 13.18 11.62 -1.40
N HIS A 30 13.27 10.67 -0.47
CA HIS A 30 14.37 9.70 -0.39
C HIS A 30 13.96 8.27 -0.70
N PHE A 31 12.68 7.92 -0.54
CA PHE A 31 12.19 6.58 -0.75
C PHE A 31 12.01 6.26 -2.24
N ASP A 32 12.80 5.33 -2.75
CA ASP A 32 12.76 4.91 -4.16
C ASP A 32 11.69 3.83 -4.38
N ALA A 33 10.44 4.23 -4.34
CA ALA A 33 9.31 3.32 -4.48
C ALA A 33 9.24 2.62 -5.85
N LEU A 34 9.78 3.21 -6.91
CA LEU A 34 9.80 2.61 -8.24
C LEU A 34 10.82 1.47 -8.38
N GLN A 35 11.81 1.42 -7.49
CA GLN A 35 12.84 0.37 -7.43
C GLN A 35 12.74 -0.48 -6.17
N ASP A 36 11.61 -0.39 -5.46
CA ASP A 36 11.36 -1.15 -4.25
C ASP A 36 11.31 -2.66 -4.52
N GLU A 37 12.01 -3.43 -3.70
CA GLU A 37 12.05 -4.89 -3.80
C GLU A 37 10.65 -5.53 -3.75
N ARG A 38 9.71 -4.92 -3.06
CA ARG A 38 8.31 -5.37 -3.00
C ARG A 38 7.64 -5.44 -4.38
N LEU A 39 8.03 -4.59 -5.33
CA LEU A 39 7.56 -4.70 -6.73
C LEU A 39 8.12 -5.96 -7.40
N THR A 40 9.40 -6.26 -7.18
CA THR A 40 10.02 -7.48 -7.70
C THR A 40 9.36 -8.73 -7.13
N GLN A 41 9.14 -8.76 -5.81
CA GLN A 41 8.46 -9.86 -5.12
C GLN A 41 7.02 -10.03 -5.61
N PHE A 42 6.29 -8.92 -5.81
CA PHE A 42 4.94 -8.95 -6.38
C PHE A 42 4.92 -9.65 -7.74
N TRP A 43 5.83 -9.28 -8.65
CA TRP A 43 5.89 -9.86 -9.99
C TRP A 43 6.35 -11.32 -10.01
N GLN A 44 7.16 -11.73 -9.04
CA GLN A 44 7.51 -13.15 -8.85
C GLN A 44 6.28 -14.00 -8.47
N CYS A 45 5.37 -13.42 -7.69
CA CYS A 45 4.15 -14.11 -7.24
C CYS A 45 3.02 -14.06 -8.28
N PHE A 46 2.86 -12.93 -8.96
CA PHE A 46 1.72 -12.66 -9.86
C PHE A 46 2.15 -12.17 -11.26
N PRO A 47 2.99 -12.94 -11.99
CA PRO A 47 3.59 -12.49 -13.25
C PRO A 47 2.58 -12.25 -14.39
N ALA A 48 1.37 -12.79 -14.26
CA ALA A 48 0.31 -12.66 -15.27
C ALA A 48 -0.72 -11.54 -14.93
N ALA A 49 -0.56 -10.83 -13.82
CA ALA A 49 -1.50 -9.78 -13.43
C ALA A 49 -1.42 -8.60 -14.41
N GLN A 50 -2.56 -8.19 -14.95
CA GLN A 50 -2.69 -7.09 -15.90
C GLN A 50 -3.45 -5.90 -15.31
N THR A 51 -4.27 -6.16 -14.29
CA THR A 51 -5.04 -5.15 -13.57
C THR A 51 -4.76 -5.26 -12.08
N ILE A 52 -4.32 -4.16 -11.46
CA ILE A 52 -3.89 -4.13 -10.06
C ILE A 52 -4.62 -3.00 -9.34
N LEU A 53 -5.09 -3.28 -8.12
CA LEU A 53 -5.58 -2.27 -7.19
C LEU A 53 -4.57 -2.11 -6.06
N GLU A 54 -3.99 -0.92 -5.95
CA GLU A 54 -3.13 -0.56 -4.82
C GLU A 54 -3.93 0.16 -3.74
N LEU A 55 -3.75 -0.27 -2.51
CA LEU A 55 -4.41 0.28 -1.33
C LEU A 55 -3.41 1.10 -0.52
N GLY A 56 -3.64 2.41 -0.43
CA GLY A 56 -2.72 3.37 0.20
C GLY A 56 -1.56 3.75 -0.73
N SER A 57 -1.87 4.46 -1.83
CA SER A 57 -0.86 4.73 -2.87
C SER A 57 0.13 5.85 -2.53
N LEU A 58 -0.07 6.58 -1.43
CA LEU A 58 0.76 7.71 -1.04
C LEU A 58 0.94 8.68 -2.24
N GLU A 59 2.16 8.93 -2.65
CA GLU A 59 2.53 9.80 -3.78
C GLU A 59 2.60 9.04 -5.13
N GLY A 60 2.04 7.81 -5.18
CA GLY A 60 1.88 7.02 -6.40
C GLY A 60 3.13 6.28 -6.88
N GLY A 61 4.18 6.18 -6.05
CA GLY A 61 5.43 5.56 -6.48
C GLY A 61 5.27 4.09 -6.84
N HIS A 62 4.69 3.27 -5.96
CA HIS A 62 4.42 1.86 -6.26
C HIS A 62 3.40 1.70 -7.39
N THR A 63 2.31 2.52 -7.40
CA THR A 63 1.30 2.49 -8.48
C THR A 63 1.95 2.65 -9.85
N ILE A 64 2.83 3.64 -10.00
CA ILE A 64 3.56 3.90 -11.25
C ILE A 64 4.56 2.78 -11.53
N GLY A 65 5.29 2.30 -10.52
CA GLY A 65 6.22 1.18 -10.66
C GLY A 65 5.54 -0.10 -11.14
N LEU A 66 4.39 -0.46 -10.56
CA LEU A 66 3.56 -1.58 -11.02
C LEU A 66 3.13 -1.40 -12.47
N ALA A 67 2.73 -0.18 -12.85
CA ALA A 67 2.23 0.13 -14.19
C ALA A 67 3.30 0.08 -15.29
N GLN A 68 4.58 0.14 -14.93
CA GLN A 68 5.71 0.04 -15.88
C GLN A 68 6.02 -1.39 -16.32
N HIS A 69 5.47 -2.40 -15.60
CA HIS A 69 5.69 -3.80 -15.98
C HIS A 69 4.99 -4.15 -17.30
N ALA A 70 5.69 -4.92 -18.15
CA ALA A 70 5.15 -5.31 -19.45
C ALA A 70 3.84 -6.11 -19.32
N GLY A 71 2.83 -5.74 -20.11
CA GLY A 71 1.52 -6.39 -20.12
C GLY A 71 0.51 -5.80 -19.13
N VAL A 72 0.90 -4.90 -18.23
CA VAL A 72 -0.03 -4.22 -17.34
C VAL A 72 -0.90 -3.23 -18.11
N ARG A 73 -2.21 -3.42 -17.99
CA ARG A 73 -3.21 -2.61 -18.69
C ARG A 73 -3.77 -1.49 -17.83
N ARG A 74 -3.87 -1.73 -16.51
CA ARG A 74 -4.48 -0.77 -15.59
C ARG A 74 -3.98 -0.97 -14.16
N VAL A 75 -3.55 0.12 -13.52
CA VAL A 75 -3.31 0.16 -12.07
C VAL A 75 -4.13 1.29 -11.48
N VAL A 76 -4.87 0.99 -10.41
CA VAL A 76 -5.62 2.00 -9.65
C VAL A 76 -4.98 2.13 -8.28
N GLY A 77 -4.55 3.32 -7.91
CA GLY A 77 -4.06 3.66 -6.57
C GLY A 77 -5.13 4.41 -5.77
N ILE A 78 -5.45 3.93 -4.57
CA ILE A 78 -6.38 4.61 -3.66
C ILE A 78 -5.57 5.32 -2.58
N GLU A 79 -5.88 6.58 -2.34
CA GLU A 79 -5.24 7.41 -1.31
C GLU A 79 -6.28 8.33 -0.66
N ALA A 80 -6.16 8.54 0.65
CA ALA A 80 -7.11 9.36 1.41
C ALA A 80 -6.73 10.86 1.44
N ARG A 81 -5.47 11.19 1.21
CA ARG A 81 -4.95 12.56 1.33
C ARG A 81 -4.89 13.27 -0.02
N PRO A 82 -5.65 14.37 -0.22
CA PRO A 82 -5.64 15.13 -1.47
C PRO A 82 -4.25 15.64 -1.86
N GLU A 83 -3.40 15.97 -0.88
CA GLU A 83 -2.04 16.45 -1.12
C GLU A 83 -1.15 15.35 -1.74
N ASN A 84 -1.30 14.11 -1.29
CA ASN A 84 -0.59 12.97 -1.86
C ASN A 84 -1.08 12.69 -3.28
N LEU A 85 -2.39 12.77 -3.51
CA LEU A 85 -2.97 12.63 -4.85
C LEU A 85 -2.50 13.72 -5.82
N ALA A 86 -2.36 14.96 -5.35
CA ALA A 86 -1.81 16.04 -6.16
C ALA A 86 -0.34 15.79 -6.56
N ARG A 87 0.45 15.19 -5.65
CA ARG A 87 1.82 14.74 -5.92
C ARG A 87 1.83 13.57 -6.90
N ALA A 88 1.01 12.56 -6.66
CA ALA A 88 0.85 11.39 -7.53
C ALA A 88 0.43 11.76 -8.96
N ALA A 89 -0.49 12.72 -9.11
CA ALA A 89 -0.91 13.24 -10.41
C ALA A 89 0.22 13.93 -11.17
N LEU A 90 1.08 14.69 -10.46
CA LEU A 90 2.28 15.30 -11.06
C LEU A 90 3.26 14.23 -11.53
N ALA A 91 3.58 13.25 -10.67
CA ALA A 91 4.49 12.15 -11.00
C ALA A 91 3.97 11.32 -12.18
N LYS A 92 2.67 10.93 -12.18
CA LYS A 92 2.00 10.26 -13.30
C LYS A 92 2.18 11.03 -14.61
N LYS A 93 1.95 12.34 -14.60
CA LYS A 93 2.09 13.20 -15.78
C LYS A 93 3.53 13.21 -16.31
N LEU A 94 4.50 13.40 -15.42
CA LEU A 94 5.92 13.53 -15.79
C LEU A 94 6.53 12.21 -16.28
N LEU A 95 6.06 11.08 -15.74
CA LEU A 95 6.50 9.74 -16.11
C LEU A 95 5.64 9.12 -17.22
N ALA A 96 4.66 9.86 -17.77
CA ALA A 96 3.75 9.41 -18.82
C ALA A 96 3.05 8.06 -18.50
N ALA A 97 2.69 7.83 -17.23
CA ALA A 97 2.06 6.59 -16.77
C ALA A 97 0.54 6.58 -17.13
N ASN A 98 0.24 6.37 -18.43
CA ASN A 98 -1.12 6.53 -18.96
C ASN A 98 -2.09 5.44 -18.51
N ASN A 99 -1.60 4.28 -18.07
CA ASN A 99 -2.36 3.15 -17.55
C ASN A 99 -2.56 3.19 -16.02
N VAL A 100 -2.25 4.32 -15.38
CA VAL A 100 -2.47 4.57 -13.96
C VAL A 100 -3.69 5.45 -13.75
N GLU A 101 -4.49 5.12 -12.74
CA GLU A 101 -5.57 5.95 -12.21
C GLU A 101 -5.35 6.16 -10.72
N PHE A 102 -5.71 7.34 -10.21
CA PHE A 102 -5.73 7.61 -8.77
C PHE A 102 -7.15 7.96 -8.32
N ALA A 103 -7.54 7.43 -7.16
CA ALA A 103 -8.85 7.69 -6.56
C ALA A 103 -8.68 8.19 -5.12
N GLU A 104 -9.39 9.27 -4.80
CA GLU A 104 -9.49 9.77 -3.43
C GLU A 104 -10.53 8.96 -2.65
N ALA A 105 -10.09 8.25 -1.61
CA ALA A 105 -10.99 7.56 -0.71
C ALA A 105 -10.31 7.19 0.62
N ASN A 106 -11.09 7.26 1.71
CA ASN A 106 -10.69 6.72 3.00
C ASN A 106 -11.01 5.21 3.05
N LEU A 107 -9.97 4.38 3.09
CA LEU A 107 -10.08 2.91 3.10
C LEU A 107 -10.68 2.34 4.41
N GLU A 108 -10.85 3.16 5.44
CA GLU A 108 -11.60 2.78 6.65
C GLU A 108 -13.11 2.68 6.38
N THR A 109 -13.63 3.38 5.36
CA THR A 109 -15.07 3.50 5.11
C THR A 109 -15.50 3.16 3.68
N THR A 110 -14.53 2.98 2.76
CA THR A 110 -14.80 2.77 1.34
C THR A 110 -15.27 1.34 1.06
N ASP A 111 -16.26 1.17 0.18
CA ASP A 111 -16.61 -0.11 -0.43
C ASP A 111 -15.69 -0.38 -1.64
N LEU A 112 -14.75 -1.31 -1.49
CA LEU A 112 -13.80 -1.68 -2.55
C LEU A 112 -14.48 -2.26 -3.79
N ALA A 113 -15.67 -2.86 -3.66
CA ALA A 113 -16.38 -3.43 -4.80
C ALA A 113 -16.79 -2.37 -5.83
N SER A 114 -16.88 -1.10 -5.45
CA SER A 114 -17.15 0.02 -6.36
C SER A 114 -16.08 0.24 -7.42
N TYR A 115 -14.84 -0.24 -7.19
CA TYR A 115 -13.72 -0.15 -8.14
C TYR A 115 -13.70 -1.29 -9.16
N GLY A 116 -14.53 -2.34 -8.96
CA GLY A 116 -14.63 -3.51 -9.84
C GLY A 116 -13.70 -4.65 -9.43
N LYS A 117 -13.31 -5.47 -10.41
CA LYS A 117 -12.45 -6.64 -10.21
C LYS A 117 -11.05 -6.38 -10.76
N PHE A 118 -10.06 -6.95 -10.07
CA PHE A 118 -8.64 -6.85 -10.42
C PHE A 118 -8.00 -8.25 -10.37
N ASP A 119 -6.92 -8.42 -11.12
CA ASP A 119 -6.15 -9.66 -11.11
C ASP A 119 -5.39 -9.81 -9.79
N ALA A 120 -4.93 -8.70 -9.20
CA ALA A 120 -4.25 -8.69 -7.90
C ALA A 120 -4.51 -7.41 -7.09
N LEU A 121 -4.48 -7.55 -5.76
CA LEU A 121 -4.37 -6.45 -4.80
C LEU A 121 -2.91 -6.26 -4.40
N PHE A 122 -2.48 -5.01 -4.33
CA PHE A 122 -1.20 -4.61 -3.73
C PHE A 122 -1.50 -3.74 -2.50
N CYS A 123 -1.25 -4.28 -1.30
CA CYS A 123 -1.47 -3.61 -0.02
C CYS A 123 -0.13 -3.54 0.72
N SER A 124 0.58 -2.45 0.52
CA SER A 124 1.93 -2.28 1.08
C SER A 124 2.02 -0.99 1.88
N GLY A 125 2.26 -1.13 3.20
CA GLY A 125 2.40 0.03 4.06
C GLY A 125 1.08 0.66 4.52
N LEU A 126 -0.01 -0.11 4.51
CA LEU A 126 -1.34 0.43 4.86
C LEU A 126 -2.01 -0.29 6.03
N LEU A 127 -2.06 -1.62 6.02
CA LEU A 127 -2.98 -2.37 6.89
C LEU A 127 -2.77 -2.06 8.37
N TYR A 128 -1.53 -1.86 8.78
CA TYR A 128 -1.15 -1.52 10.14
C TYR A 128 -1.51 -0.09 10.58
N HIS A 129 -2.02 0.74 9.65
CA HIS A 129 -2.53 2.08 9.96
C HIS A 129 -4.04 2.12 10.22
N LEU A 130 -4.74 0.99 10.10
CA LEU A 130 -6.19 0.94 10.24
C LEU A 130 -6.62 0.60 11.67
N PRO A 131 -7.66 1.25 12.21
CA PRO A 131 -8.22 0.89 13.51
C PRO A 131 -8.92 -0.49 13.47
N GLU A 132 -9.50 -0.85 12.34
CA GLU A 132 -10.24 -2.08 12.13
C GLU A 132 -9.78 -2.80 10.84
N PRO A 133 -8.54 -3.35 10.81
CA PRO A 133 -7.99 -3.94 9.59
C PRO A 133 -8.84 -5.09 9.02
N TRP A 134 -9.58 -5.82 9.88
CA TRP A 134 -10.50 -6.88 9.45
C TRP A 134 -11.60 -6.38 8.53
N THR A 135 -12.12 -5.16 8.75
CA THR A 135 -13.18 -4.58 7.92
C THR A 135 -12.73 -4.38 6.47
N LEU A 136 -11.48 -3.99 6.27
CA LEU A 136 -10.90 -3.85 4.93
C LEU A 136 -10.59 -5.23 4.33
N VAL A 137 -9.95 -6.14 5.09
CA VAL A 137 -9.58 -7.48 4.60
C VAL A 137 -10.80 -8.29 4.18
N GLN A 138 -11.94 -8.18 4.87
CA GLN A 138 -13.21 -8.82 4.50
C GLN A 138 -13.70 -8.43 3.10
N GLN A 139 -13.24 -7.31 2.55
CA GLN A 139 -13.62 -6.85 1.22
C GLN A 139 -12.71 -7.38 0.11
N PHE A 140 -11.49 -7.82 0.42
CA PHE A 140 -10.49 -8.24 -0.55
C PHE A 140 -10.99 -9.33 -1.52
N PRO A 141 -11.67 -10.42 -1.07
CA PRO A 141 -12.18 -11.47 -1.95
C PRO A 141 -13.22 -10.97 -2.96
N ARG A 142 -13.89 -9.87 -2.64
CA ARG A 142 -14.88 -9.25 -3.52
C ARG A 142 -14.24 -8.54 -4.71
N VAL A 143 -12.94 -8.23 -4.65
CA VAL A 143 -12.23 -7.45 -5.68
C VAL A 143 -11.09 -8.20 -6.34
N SER A 144 -10.42 -9.12 -5.64
CA SER A 144 -9.33 -9.91 -6.23
C SER A 144 -9.14 -11.27 -5.55
N PRO A 145 -8.81 -12.32 -6.32
CA PRO A 145 -8.40 -13.59 -5.75
C PRO A 145 -6.96 -13.60 -5.24
N ASN A 146 -6.12 -12.62 -5.61
CA ASN A 146 -4.71 -12.55 -5.32
C ASN A 146 -4.37 -11.31 -4.49
N LEU A 147 -3.56 -11.48 -3.45
CA LEU A 147 -3.14 -10.43 -2.54
C LEU A 147 -1.62 -10.45 -2.35
N PHE A 148 -0.98 -9.32 -2.55
CA PHE A 148 0.35 -9.02 -2.03
C PHE A 148 0.20 -8.07 -0.84
N LEU A 149 0.76 -8.43 0.31
CA LEU A 149 0.67 -7.66 1.54
C LEU A 149 2.05 -7.46 2.16
N TRP A 150 2.41 -6.20 2.45
CA TRP A 150 3.46 -5.86 3.39
C TRP A 150 2.85 -5.04 4.53
N THR A 151 3.06 -5.51 5.78
CA THR A 151 2.48 -4.86 6.95
C THR A 151 3.32 -5.09 8.20
N HIS A 152 3.24 -4.16 9.17
CA HIS A 152 3.66 -4.42 10.54
C HIS A 152 2.65 -5.33 11.24
N TYR A 153 3.13 -6.03 12.27
CA TYR A 153 2.31 -6.87 13.15
C TYR A 153 2.81 -6.78 14.59
N ALA A 154 1.96 -7.14 15.57
CA ALA A 154 2.34 -7.15 16.96
C ALA A 154 3.15 -8.42 17.31
N ALA A 155 4.26 -8.26 18.02
CA ALA A 155 4.97 -9.40 18.59
C ALA A 155 4.08 -10.11 19.63
N ASP A 156 4.09 -11.45 19.66
CA ASP A 156 3.27 -12.23 20.61
C ASP A 156 3.54 -11.87 22.08
N ALA A 157 4.79 -11.51 22.40
CA ALA A 157 5.18 -11.14 23.75
C ALA A 157 4.56 -9.83 24.25
N THR A 158 4.19 -8.92 23.33
CA THR A 158 3.61 -7.61 23.66
C THR A 158 2.11 -7.52 23.37
N ALA A 159 1.55 -8.51 22.67
CA ALA A 159 0.14 -8.54 22.33
C ALA A 159 -0.72 -8.85 23.55
N ASP A 160 -1.35 -7.81 24.11
CA ASP A 160 -2.13 -7.84 25.33
C ASP A 160 -3.64 -7.62 25.12
N THR A 161 -4.03 -7.34 23.88
CA THR A 161 -5.39 -6.92 23.55
C THR A 161 -6.05 -7.94 22.61
N LEU A 162 -7.33 -8.23 22.83
CA LEU A 162 -8.18 -9.04 21.95
C LEU A 162 -9.33 -8.17 21.43
N VAL A 163 -9.39 -7.97 20.11
CA VAL A 163 -10.45 -7.20 19.46
C VAL A 163 -11.00 -8.02 18.30
N ASN A 164 -12.31 -8.17 18.22
CA ASN A 164 -13.00 -8.91 17.16
C ASN A 164 -12.45 -10.34 16.92
N GLY A 165 -11.97 -10.99 17.99
CA GLY A 165 -11.37 -12.34 17.92
C GLY A 165 -9.87 -12.35 17.54
N TYR A 166 -9.28 -11.21 17.21
CA TYR A 166 -7.87 -11.08 16.84
C TYR A 166 -7.04 -10.54 18.00
N ARG A 167 -5.96 -11.22 18.32
CA ARG A 167 -5.00 -10.77 19.33
C ARG A 167 -4.01 -9.79 18.72
N GLY A 168 -3.67 -8.71 19.43
CA GLY A 168 -2.78 -7.67 18.95
C GLY A 168 -2.51 -6.58 19.97
N ILE A 169 -2.16 -5.39 19.47
CA ILE A 169 -1.95 -4.16 20.24
C ILE A 169 -2.67 -2.99 19.59
N TRP A 170 -3.02 -1.98 20.38
CA TRP A 170 -3.33 -0.66 19.87
C TRP A 170 -2.06 0.16 19.71
N TYR A 171 -1.90 0.77 18.53
CA TYR A 171 -0.81 1.69 18.20
C TYR A 171 -1.36 3.11 18.05
N GLN A 172 -0.62 4.10 18.56
CA GLN A 172 -0.99 5.52 18.43
C GLN A 172 -0.51 6.07 17.10
N GLU A 173 -1.43 6.67 16.34
CA GLU A 173 -1.17 7.26 15.04
C GLU A 173 -1.09 8.79 15.14
N GLY A 174 -0.36 9.41 14.22
CA GLY A 174 -0.32 10.86 14.07
C GLY A 174 -1.57 11.46 13.40
N GLY A 175 -2.46 10.61 12.86
CA GLY A 175 -3.66 11.02 12.16
C GLY A 175 -3.38 11.76 10.85
N MET A 176 -4.35 12.56 10.40
CA MET A 176 -4.24 13.31 9.14
C MET A 176 -3.06 14.31 9.08
N ALA A 177 -2.55 14.74 10.23
CA ALA A 177 -1.45 15.71 10.28
C ALA A 177 -0.09 15.12 9.93
N ASP A 178 0.08 13.81 10.07
CA ASP A 178 1.30 13.09 9.71
C ASP A 178 1.09 12.33 8.39
N PRO A 179 1.82 12.68 7.31
CA PRO A 179 1.62 12.06 6.00
C PRO A 179 1.99 10.56 5.94
N LEU A 180 2.75 10.06 6.90
CA LEU A 180 3.16 8.65 7.00
C LEU A 180 2.38 7.86 8.06
N SER A 181 1.32 8.42 8.60
CA SER A 181 0.50 7.81 9.63
C SER A 181 -0.90 7.45 9.12
N GLY A 182 -1.65 6.67 9.88
CA GLY A 182 -3.07 6.41 9.63
C GLY A 182 -3.92 7.68 9.65
N VAL A 183 -5.11 7.61 9.08
CA VAL A 183 -6.08 8.72 9.10
C VAL A 183 -6.69 8.88 10.49
N SER A 184 -6.98 7.76 11.16
CA SER A 184 -7.45 7.70 12.54
C SER A 184 -6.33 7.93 13.55
N ALA A 185 -6.67 8.33 14.78
CA ALA A 185 -5.70 8.60 15.85
C ALA A 185 -5.03 7.33 16.42
N LYS A 186 -5.55 6.16 16.09
CA LYS A 186 -5.02 4.86 16.52
C LYS A 186 -5.27 3.81 15.47
N SER A 187 -4.40 2.80 15.42
CA SER A 187 -4.53 1.60 14.59
C SER A 187 -4.42 0.33 15.44
N PHE A 188 -4.89 -0.78 14.89
CA PHE A 188 -4.75 -2.09 15.54
C PHE A 188 -3.76 -2.95 14.76
N TRP A 189 -2.70 -3.37 15.44
CA TRP A 189 -1.71 -4.29 14.90
C TRP A 189 -2.02 -5.71 15.38
N PRO A 190 -2.57 -6.59 14.53
CA PRO A 190 -2.76 -8.00 14.90
C PRO A 190 -1.42 -8.70 15.07
N THR A 191 -1.36 -9.77 15.87
CA THR A 191 -0.22 -10.69 15.81
C THR A 191 -0.14 -11.35 14.44
N LEU A 192 1.03 -11.91 14.10
CA LEU A 192 1.18 -12.64 12.84
C LEU A 192 0.18 -13.80 12.75
N GLY A 193 -0.03 -14.56 13.85
CA GLY A 193 -1.04 -15.61 13.90
C GLY A 193 -2.46 -15.10 13.66
N SER A 194 -2.83 -13.97 14.26
CA SER A 194 -4.15 -13.34 14.03
C SER A 194 -4.30 -12.82 12.60
N LEU A 195 -3.23 -12.27 12.01
CA LEU A 195 -3.24 -11.82 10.61
C LEU A 195 -3.44 -12.99 9.63
N LEU A 196 -2.74 -14.10 9.83
CA LEU A 196 -2.90 -15.30 9.00
C LEU A 196 -4.30 -15.92 9.16
N ALA A 197 -4.84 -15.96 10.38
CA ALA A 197 -6.21 -16.40 10.63
C ALA A 197 -7.22 -15.52 9.91
N LEU A 198 -7.07 -14.17 9.99
CA LEU A 198 -7.93 -13.22 9.30
C LEU A 198 -7.95 -13.42 7.78
N LEU A 199 -6.78 -13.67 7.16
CA LEU A 199 -6.70 -13.96 5.72
C LEU A 199 -7.39 -15.29 5.39
N HIS A 200 -7.16 -16.34 6.17
CA HIS A 200 -7.76 -17.65 5.96
C HIS A 200 -9.29 -17.62 6.10
N GLU A 201 -9.81 -16.95 7.12
CA GLU A 201 -11.26 -16.78 7.35
C GLU A 201 -11.95 -16.04 6.19
N ASN A 202 -11.19 -15.19 5.48
CA ASN A 202 -11.68 -14.48 4.31
C ASN A 202 -11.36 -15.18 2.97
N GLY A 203 -11.02 -16.48 3.01
CA GLY A 203 -10.95 -17.33 1.83
C GLY A 203 -9.58 -17.42 1.15
N TYR A 204 -8.56 -16.75 1.66
CA TYR A 204 -7.18 -16.93 1.18
C TYR A 204 -6.62 -18.25 1.73
N ARG A 205 -6.68 -19.30 0.91
CA ARG A 205 -6.31 -20.68 1.33
C ARG A 205 -4.82 -20.93 1.25
N THR A 206 -4.15 -20.25 0.35
CA THR A 206 -2.70 -20.33 0.15
C THR A 206 -2.09 -19.02 0.61
N VAL A 207 -1.22 -19.07 1.63
CA VAL A 207 -0.47 -17.91 2.10
C VAL A 207 1.00 -18.25 2.15
N HIS A 208 1.82 -17.54 1.39
CA HIS A 208 3.27 -17.67 1.40
C HIS A 208 3.88 -16.45 2.09
N ILE A 209 4.62 -16.70 3.17
CA ILE A 209 5.46 -15.66 3.79
C ILE A 209 6.72 -15.55 2.95
N LEU A 210 6.91 -14.40 2.32
CA LEU A 210 8.05 -14.12 1.45
C LEU A 210 9.24 -13.57 2.26
N ASP A 211 8.95 -12.76 3.28
CA ASP A 211 9.92 -12.20 4.21
C ASP A 211 9.26 -11.96 5.57
N ASN A 212 10.01 -12.14 6.65
CA ASN A 212 9.55 -11.89 8.01
C ASN A 212 10.66 -11.20 8.83
N GLN A 213 10.58 -9.89 8.92
CA GLN A 213 11.54 -9.02 9.60
C GLN A 213 11.15 -8.83 11.07
N THR A 214 11.44 -9.79 11.91
CA THR A 214 11.11 -9.75 13.35
C THR A 214 11.83 -8.64 14.12
N GLN A 215 12.91 -8.08 13.56
CA GLN A 215 13.74 -7.00 14.14
C GLN A 215 13.69 -5.71 13.31
N HIS A 216 12.60 -5.49 12.56
CA HIS A 216 12.44 -4.23 11.82
C HIS A 216 12.41 -3.02 12.78
N PRO A 217 13.06 -1.87 12.46
CA PRO A 217 13.21 -0.72 13.38
C PRO A 217 11.90 -0.15 13.93
N HIS A 218 10.81 -0.28 13.16
CA HIS A 218 9.49 0.25 13.53
C HIS A 218 8.52 -0.83 14.05
N GLY A 219 9.04 -1.97 14.50
CA GLY A 219 8.27 -3.14 14.92
C GLY A 219 8.25 -4.25 13.87
N PRO A 220 7.97 -5.50 14.26
CA PRO A 220 8.00 -6.63 13.33
C PRO A 220 7.18 -6.36 12.07
N ALA A 221 7.71 -6.79 10.91
CA ALA A 221 7.04 -6.63 9.62
C ALA A 221 7.07 -7.93 8.83
N VAL A 222 6.04 -8.16 8.01
CA VAL A 222 5.92 -9.33 7.16
C VAL A 222 5.54 -8.94 5.74
N THR A 223 6.18 -9.62 4.77
CA THR A 223 5.75 -9.62 3.37
C THR A 223 5.13 -10.97 3.07
N LEU A 224 3.95 -10.99 2.50
CA LEU A 224 3.30 -12.23 2.09
C LEU A 224 2.55 -12.09 0.77
N ALA A 225 2.38 -13.22 0.09
CA ALA A 225 1.48 -13.38 -1.04
C ALA A 225 0.40 -14.40 -0.67
N ALA A 226 -0.86 -14.09 -1.00
CA ALA A 226 -1.97 -14.95 -0.70
C ALA A 226 -2.87 -15.15 -1.93
N ALA A 227 -3.47 -16.35 -2.04
CA ALA A 227 -4.41 -16.69 -3.09
C ALA A 227 -5.60 -17.48 -2.55
N MET A 228 -6.76 -17.33 -3.20
CA MET A 228 -8.02 -18.02 -2.87
C MET A 228 -8.04 -19.46 -3.37
#